data_3e54e9e6b72bb7ba54dc0eec68c97f3c
#
_entry.id   3e54e9e6b72bb7ba54dc0eec68c97f3c
#
_cell.length_a   1.000
_cell.length_b   1.000
_cell.length_c   1.000
_cell.angle_alpha   90.00
_cell.angle_beta   90.00
_cell.angle_gamma   90.00
#
_symmetry.space_group_name_H-M   'P 1'
#
loop_
_entity.id
_entity.type
_entity.pdbx_description
1 polymer ?
#
loop_
_entity_poly.entity_id
_entity_poly.type
_entity_poly.pdbx_seq_one_letter_code
_entity_poly.pdbx_strand_id
1 'polypeptide(L)'
;MALRRSLAFVLMLSSLAGALPAAEPPPTATIPAVSLRPTDRFARLQWDATHAGTAPWGHWGDQPGHYISWSNHSNRLVPVYTFGIGLDGVAGEQSPYRSEDRLRAIYGRLPEHTLNPAADYFDQTDVHTLQVAAAAAGKRRIILMVFDGLDWTTTRTAAIALSGNVAYDSGRGTGLSFQDYAGAPTAFGFCCTSPANDGTKVDVDAQALKNPGGDKAGGYDVAMGGATPWDPIAQPTYLIGRDRYRPHAVCDSAASATAFCSGRKTYNDAINVDPAGKQVEPIARTLQKQGWAVGTVTSVPIPHATPACAYANNVSRDDYQDITRDMVGLRSVSHRGEPLPGLDVVIGCGFGGDAPDDSKQQGVNYEPGNKYVAPSTLAAIDAEKGGRYRIAQRTAGRKGAEVLAEGAAAAIAGGERLLGLFGTKPGNLPFATADGGYDPVLVSE
;
A
#
# COMPACT_ATOMS: atom_id res chain seq x y z
N MET A 1 -4.84 16.82 -35.42
CA MET A 1 -6.26 16.84 -35.00
C MET A 1 -6.32 16.43 -33.56
N ALA A 2 -6.55 17.40 -32.66
CA ALA A 2 -6.18 17.35 -31.26
C ALA A 2 -7.02 16.38 -30.43
N LEU A 3 -6.35 15.54 -29.67
CA LEU A 3 -6.94 14.68 -28.63
C LEU A 3 -7.35 15.52 -27.42
N ARG A 4 -8.59 16.04 -27.43
CA ARG A 4 -9.26 16.48 -26.21
C ARG A 4 -9.94 15.27 -25.59
N ARG A 5 -9.25 14.55 -24.71
CA ARG A 5 -9.87 13.57 -23.80
C ARG A 5 -9.52 13.92 -22.37
N SER A 6 -10.46 14.50 -21.78
CA SER A 6 -10.84 14.94 -20.45
C SER A 6 -10.11 14.26 -19.30
N LEU A 7 -9.30 15.04 -18.61
CA LEU A 7 -8.93 14.88 -17.19
C LEU A 7 -10.18 15.18 -16.31
N ALA A 8 -11.19 14.33 -16.35
CA ALA A 8 -12.46 14.57 -15.65
C ALA A 8 -12.49 13.95 -14.23
N PHE A 9 -11.35 13.74 -13.59
CA PHE A 9 -11.32 12.98 -12.33
C PHE A 9 -11.16 13.82 -11.06
N VAL A 10 -10.79 15.08 -11.16
CA VAL A 10 -10.61 15.96 -9.99
C VAL A 10 -11.76 16.98 -9.83
N LEU A 11 -12.64 17.14 -10.81
CA LEU A 11 -13.64 18.21 -10.84
C LEU A 11 -15.10 17.78 -10.60
N MET A 12 -15.38 16.57 -10.11
CA MET A 12 -16.75 16.16 -9.78
C MET A 12 -17.17 16.47 -8.34
N LEU A 13 -16.44 17.32 -7.63
CA LEU A 13 -16.84 17.78 -6.29
C LEU A 13 -17.29 19.23 -6.21
N SER A 14 -17.39 19.95 -7.35
CA SER A 14 -17.70 21.39 -7.29
C SER A 14 -18.84 21.90 -8.15
N SER A 15 -19.68 21.07 -8.77
CA SER A 15 -20.78 21.58 -9.61
C SER A 15 -22.17 21.00 -9.32
N LEU A 16 -22.45 20.70 -8.04
CA LEU A 16 -23.82 20.52 -7.54
C LEU A 16 -24.01 21.42 -6.31
N ALA A 17 -23.95 22.73 -6.55
CA ALA A 17 -24.44 23.73 -5.61
C ALA A 17 -25.96 23.83 -5.74
N GLY A 18 -26.66 22.75 -5.36
CA GLY A 18 -28.02 22.82 -4.87
C GLY A 18 -27.91 22.91 -3.35
N ALA A 19 -28.32 24.03 -2.76
CA ALA A 19 -28.33 24.23 -1.32
C ALA A 19 -29.22 23.17 -0.65
N LEU A 20 -28.59 22.04 -0.26
CA LEU A 20 -29.14 21.21 0.80
C LEU A 20 -28.84 21.93 2.13
N PRO A 21 -29.78 22.00 3.07
CA PRO A 21 -29.51 22.54 4.39
C PRO A 21 -28.30 21.78 4.94
N ALA A 22 -27.30 22.52 5.45
CA ALA A 22 -26.15 21.95 6.11
C ALA A 22 -26.66 20.98 7.18
N ALA A 23 -26.40 19.69 7.00
CA ALA A 23 -26.58 18.73 8.08
C ALA A 23 -25.74 19.23 9.25
N GLU A 24 -26.35 19.41 10.41
CA GLU A 24 -25.61 19.67 11.63
C GLU A 24 -24.49 18.61 11.73
N PRO A 25 -23.25 19.01 12.03
CA PRO A 25 -22.19 18.04 12.26
C PRO A 25 -22.71 17.09 13.34
N PRO A 26 -22.49 15.76 13.18
CA PRO A 26 -22.88 14.82 14.23
C PRO A 26 -22.28 15.31 15.54
N PRO A 27 -23.00 15.22 16.66
CA PRO A 27 -22.49 15.67 17.94
C PRO A 27 -21.12 15.01 18.10
N THR A 28 -20.12 15.83 18.35
CA THR A 28 -18.76 15.37 18.69
C THR A 28 -18.96 14.42 19.86
N ALA A 29 -18.94 13.12 19.58
CA ALA A 29 -18.92 12.12 20.62
C ALA A 29 -17.65 12.41 21.41
N THR A 30 -17.81 13.01 22.58
CA THR A 30 -16.76 13.06 23.59
C THR A 30 -16.43 11.60 23.86
N ILE A 31 -15.39 11.09 23.24
CA ILE A 31 -14.81 9.79 23.60
C ILE A 31 -14.49 9.96 25.09
N PRO A 32 -15.17 9.23 26.00
CA PRO A 32 -14.87 9.35 27.40
C PRO A 32 -13.40 9.06 27.54
N ALA A 33 -12.67 9.92 28.24
CA ALA A 33 -11.26 9.72 28.55
C ALA A 33 -11.12 8.24 28.94
N VAL A 34 -10.34 7.47 28.17
CA VAL A 34 -10.19 6.03 28.40
C VAL A 34 -9.59 5.90 29.77
N SER A 35 -10.45 5.77 30.76
CA SER A 35 -10.07 5.38 32.10
C SER A 35 -9.54 3.96 31.95
N LEU A 36 -8.21 3.85 31.80
CA LEU A 36 -7.51 2.55 31.80
C LEU A 36 -8.01 1.83 33.04
N ARG A 37 -8.83 0.78 32.84
CA ARG A 37 -9.24 -0.02 33.98
C ARG A 37 -7.98 -0.52 34.64
N PRO A 38 -7.78 -0.32 35.98
CA PRO A 38 -6.55 -0.74 36.64
C PRO A 38 -6.20 -2.20 36.44
N THR A 39 -7.20 -3.01 36.05
CA THR A 39 -7.12 -4.44 35.80
C THR A 39 -6.76 -4.83 34.37
N ASP A 40 -6.77 -3.89 33.41
CA ASP A 40 -6.37 -4.17 32.02
C ASP A 40 -4.84 -4.11 31.90
N ARG A 41 -4.22 -5.25 32.14
CA ARG A 41 -2.76 -5.39 32.07
C ARG A 41 -2.21 -5.09 30.67
N PHE A 42 -2.92 -5.46 29.61
CA PHE A 42 -2.45 -5.22 28.24
C PHE A 42 -2.50 -3.75 27.87
N ALA A 43 -3.62 -3.08 28.13
CA ALA A 43 -3.74 -1.65 27.92
C ALA A 43 -2.68 -0.88 28.72
N ARG A 44 -2.38 -1.29 29.93
CA ARG A 44 -1.33 -0.69 30.74
C ARG A 44 0.07 -0.89 30.16
N LEU A 45 0.40 -2.10 29.71
CA LEU A 45 1.68 -2.38 29.07
C LEU A 45 1.84 -1.60 27.74
N GLN A 46 0.76 -1.47 26.98
CA GLN A 46 0.74 -0.65 25.74
C GLN A 46 0.97 0.82 26.07
N TRP A 47 0.30 1.34 27.06
CA TRP A 47 0.45 2.72 27.51
C TRP A 47 1.90 2.99 27.98
N ASP A 48 2.44 2.11 28.84
CA ASP A 48 3.81 2.23 29.34
C ASP A 48 4.84 2.18 28.21
N ALA A 49 4.69 1.28 27.23
CA ALA A 49 5.58 1.18 26.08
C ALA A 49 5.49 2.40 25.15
N THR A 50 4.30 2.94 24.94
CA THR A 50 4.09 4.16 24.13
C THR A 50 4.79 5.36 24.77
N HIS A 51 4.67 5.52 26.10
CA HIS A 51 5.30 6.61 26.83
C HIS A 51 6.83 6.45 26.94
N ALA A 52 7.30 5.21 27.09
CA ALA A 52 8.73 4.93 27.12
C ALA A 52 9.40 4.99 25.73
N GLY A 53 8.61 4.96 24.65
CA GLY A 53 9.11 4.83 23.29
C GLY A 53 9.79 3.48 23.00
N THR A 54 9.68 2.52 23.92
CA THR A 54 10.29 1.18 23.81
C THR A 54 9.39 0.12 24.42
N ALA A 55 9.44 -1.09 23.86
CA ALA A 55 8.83 -2.28 24.46
C ALA A 55 9.90 -3.34 24.69
N PRO A 56 10.18 -3.73 25.94
CA PRO A 56 11.26 -4.67 26.26
C PRO A 56 11.07 -6.06 25.65
N TRP A 57 9.85 -6.45 25.29
CA TRP A 57 9.54 -7.71 24.60
C TRP A 57 9.52 -7.60 23.07
N GLY A 58 9.64 -6.41 22.51
CA GLY A 58 9.68 -6.17 21.06
C GLY A 58 8.39 -6.47 20.28
N HIS A 59 7.37 -7.07 20.93
CA HIS A 59 6.09 -7.39 20.30
C HIS A 59 4.97 -7.57 21.35
N TRP A 60 3.72 -7.33 20.90
CA TRP A 60 2.52 -7.53 21.73
C TRP A 60 1.99 -8.95 21.56
N GLY A 61 1.98 -9.77 22.61
CA GLY A 61 1.44 -11.11 22.57
C GLY A 61 1.70 -11.89 23.86
N ASP A 62 1.18 -13.11 23.94
CA ASP A 62 1.26 -13.95 25.14
C ASP A 62 2.67 -14.40 25.46
N GLN A 63 3.54 -14.44 24.45
CA GLN A 63 4.92 -14.90 24.59
C GLN A 63 5.90 -13.87 23.99
N PRO A 64 6.08 -12.72 24.65
CA PRO A 64 6.87 -11.61 24.11
C PRO A 64 8.31 -11.98 23.75
N GLY A 65 8.92 -12.92 24.45
CA GLY A 65 10.27 -13.40 24.17
C GLY A 65 10.46 -14.11 22.83
N HIS A 66 9.37 -14.55 22.20
CA HIS A 66 9.39 -15.18 20.89
C HIS A 66 9.59 -14.19 19.74
N TYR A 67 9.22 -12.94 19.93
CA TYR A 67 9.22 -11.94 18.87
C TYR A 67 10.56 -11.22 18.77
N ILE A 68 10.93 -10.85 17.56
CA ILE A 68 12.21 -10.20 17.27
C ILE A 68 12.09 -8.71 16.99
N SER A 69 10.88 -8.20 16.71
CA SER A 69 10.63 -6.80 16.41
C SER A 69 9.14 -6.42 16.54
N TRP A 70 8.83 -5.14 16.46
CA TRP A 70 7.51 -4.57 16.25
C TRP A 70 7.10 -4.75 14.78
N SER A 71 6.96 -5.95 14.29
CA SER A 71 6.58 -6.17 12.90
C SER A 71 5.07 -6.37 12.80
N ASN A 72 4.42 -5.57 11.96
CA ASN A 72 3.05 -5.80 11.49
C ASN A 72 3.01 -6.70 10.25
N HIS A 73 4.16 -7.12 9.75
CA HIS A 73 4.26 -8.06 8.65
C HIS A 73 3.84 -9.45 9.08
N SER A 74 3.01 -10.10 8.28
CA SER A 74 2.49 -11.43 8.59
C SER A 74 2.01 -12.13 7.32
N ASN A 75 1.77 -13.44 7.42
CA ASN A 75 0.96 -14.17 6.46
C ASN A 75 -0.46 -14.23 6.97
N ARG A 76 -1.41 -13.66 6.24
CA ARG A 76 -2.81 -13.62 6.65
C ARG A 76 -3.76 -13.55 5.46
N LEU A 77 -5.02 -13.74 5.76
CA LEU A 77 -6.13 -13.44 4.87
C LEU A 77 -6.56 -11.99 5.12
N VAL A 78 -6.46 -11.14 4.09
CA VAL A 78 -6.88 -9.74 4.19
C VAL A 78 -8.17 -9.52 3.42
N PRO A 79 -9.08 -8.67 3.93
CA PRO A 79 -10.37 -8.43 3.29
C PRO A 79 -10.20 -7.67 1.98
N VAL A 80 -10.93 -8.09 0.98
CA VAL A 80 -11.04 -7.42 -0.32
C VAL A 80 -12.51 -7.10 -0.58
N TYR A 81 -12.79 -5.84 -0.83
CA TYR A 81 -14.11 -5.34 -1.22
C TYR A 81 -14.02 -4.88 -2.67
N THR A 82 -14.93 -5.35 -3.52
CA THR A 82 -15.00 -4.90 -4.91
C THR A 82 -16.30 -4.18 -5.20
N PHE A 83 -16.26 -3.22 -6.10
CA PHE A 83 -17.39 -2.38 -6.50
C PHE A 83 -17.48 -2.37 -8.02
N GLY A 84 -18.58 -2.90 -8.55
CA GLY A 84 -18.82 -3.01 -9.98
C GLY A 84 -18.08 -4.14 -10.69
N ILE A 85 -17.45 -5.05 -9.94
CA ILE A 85 -16.90 -6.33 -10.40
C ILE A 85 -17.09 -7.40 -9.31
N GLY A 86 -17.42 -8.63 -9.70
CA GLY A 86 -17.56 -9.78 -8.79
C GLY A 86 -16.24 -10.48 -8.51
N LEU A 87 -16.27 -11.47 -7.63
CA LEU A 87 -15.13 -12.34 -7.27
C LEU A 87 -15.24 -13.76 -7.85
N ASP A 88 -16.29 -14.04 -8.62
CA ASP A 88 -16.61 -15.41 -9.10
C ASP A 88 -15.48 -16.04 -9.93
N GLY A 89 -14.63 -15.23 -10.54
CA GLY A 89 -13.48 -15.71 -11.32
C GLY A 89 -12.25 -16.07 -10.50
N VAL A 90 -12.21 -15.76 -9.22
CA VAL A 90 -11.00 -15.90 -8.39
C VAL A 90 -11.23 -16.55 -7.02
N ALA A 91 -12.44 -16.46 -6.47
CA ALA A 91 -12.80 -16.98 -5.15
C ALA A 91 -13.59 -18.29 -5.23
N GLY A 92 -13.85 -18.91 -4.10
CA GLY A 92 -14.64 -20.14 -4.00
C GLY A 92 -14.02 -21.30 -4.78
N GLU A 93 -14.78 -21.93 -5.64
CA GLU A 93 -14.30 -23.03 -6.49
C GLU A 93 -13.16 -22.61 -7.42
N GLN A 94 -13.06 -21.32 -7.72
CA GLN A 94 -11.99 -20.74 -8.53
C GLN A 94 -10.76 -20.35 -7.73
N SER A 95 -10.73 -20.63 -6.43
CA SER A 95 -9.54 -20.37 -5.60
C SER A 95 -8.30 -21.09 -6.14
N PRO A 96 -7.16 -20.41 -6.35
CA PRO A 96 -5.93 -21.08 -6.73
C PRO A 96 -5.41 -22.05 -5.66
N TYR A 97 -5.82 -21.84 -4.40
CA TYR A 97 -5.41 -22.69 -3.28
C TYR A 97 -6.03 -24.08 -3.28
N ARG A 98 -7.00 -24.34 -4.16
CA ARG A 98 -7.60 -25.67 -4.39
C ARG A 98 -6.83 -26.52 -5.42
N SER A 99 -5.80 -25.98 -6.08
CA SER A 99 -5.11 -26.63 -7.20
C SER A 99 -3.59 -26.58 -7.03
N GLU A 100 -2.95 -27.75 -7.03
CA GLU A 100 -1.48 -27.85 -7.03
C GLU A 100 -0.84 -27.11 -8.21
N ASP A 101 -1.39 -27.29 -9.41
CA ASP A 101 -0.86 -26.68 -10.64
C ASP A 101 -0.90 -25.15 -10.56
N ARG A 102 -2.01 -24.59 -10.04
CA ARG A 102 -2.13 -23.14 -9.86
C ARG A 102 -1.18 -22.63 -8.78
N LEU A 103 -1.03 -23.35 -7.67
CA LEU A 103 -0.05 -23.00 -6.64
C LEU A 103 1.38 -23.06 -7.18
N ARG A 104 1.73 -24.09 -7.97
CA ARG A 104 3.04 -24.16 -8.63
C ARG A 104 3.26 -23.00 -9.60
N ALA A 105 2.22 -22.59 -10.34
CA ALA A 105 2.30 -21.44 -11.24
C ALA A 105 2.51 -20.12 -10.48
N ILE A 106 1.87 -19.94 -9.32
CA ILE A 106 1.97 -18.74 -8.49
C ILE A 106 3.32 -18.66 -7.77
N TYR A 107 3.74 -19.75 -7.10
CA TYR A 107 4.92 -19.77 -6.22
C TYR A 107 6.20 -20.31 -6.89
N GLY A 108 6.11 -20.83 -8.12
CA GLY A 108 7.21 -21.56 -8.75
C GLY A 108 7.47 -22.96 -8.16
N ARG A 109 6.71 -23.36 -7.15
CA ARG A 109 6.74 -24.63 -6.44
C ARG A 109 5.39 -24.88 -5.76
N LEU A 110 5.17 -26.06 -5.22
CA LEU A 110 4.08 -26.31 -4.28
C LEU A 110 4.59 -26.03 -2.85
N PRO A 111 4.14 -24.96 -2.18
CA PRO A 111 4.52 -24.71 -0.78
C PRO A 111 3.86 -25.76 0.14
N GLU A 112 4.60 -26.17 1.17
CA GLU A 112 4.08 -27.11 2.18
C GLU A 112 2.82 -26.55 2.85
N HIS A 113 1.85 -27.43 3.15
CA HIS A 113 0.59 -27.13 3.85
C HIS A 113 -0.27 -26.03 3.24
N THR A 114 0.02 -25.60 1.98
CA THR A 114 -0.69 -24.48 1.33
C THR A 114 -1.88 -24.96 0.49
N LEU A 115 -1.87 -26.20 -0.01
CA LEU A 115 -3.01 -26.77 -0.73
C LEU A 115 -4.19 -26.97 0.22
N ASN A 116 -5.32 -26.35 -0.09
CA ASN A 116 -6.56 -26.45 0.68
C ASN A 116 -7.76 -26.66 -0.26
N PRO A 117 -8.27 -27.88 -0.40
CA PRO A 117 -9.42 -28.16 -1.28
C PRO A 117 -10.71 -27.42 -0.89
N ALA A 118 -10.78 -26.92 0.34
CA ALA A 118 -11.92 -26.14 0.85
C ALA A 118 -11.68 -24.62 0.81
N ALA A 119 -10.57 -24.15 0.23
CA ALA A 119 -10.25 -22.73 0.22
C ALA A 119 -11.33 -21.91 -0.48
N ASP A 120 -11.80 -20.86 0.19
CA ASP A 120 -12.72 -19.87 -0.35
C ASP A 120 -12.01 -18.54 -0.66
N TYR A 121 -10.82 -18.37 -0.10
CA TYR A 121 -9.94 -17.24 -0.33
C TYR A 121 -9.12 -17.40 -1.62
N PHE A 122 -8.73 -16.28 -2.19
CA PHE A 122 -7.91 -16.20 -3.41
C PHE A 122 -6.50 -15.68 -3.10
N ASP A 123 -5.66 -15.55 -4.10
CA ASP A 123 -4.30 -15.02 -3.92
C ASP A 123 -4.25 -13.50 -4.14
N GLN A 124 -3.30 -12.82 -3.53
CA GLN A 124 -3.09 -11.38 -3.77
C GLN A 124 -2.78 -11.07 -5.25
N THR A 125 -2.26 -12.02 -6.03
CA THR A 125 -2.09 -11.88 -7.49
C THR A 125 -3.41 -11.78 -8.25
N ASP A 126 -4.49 -12.30 -7.68
CA ASP A 126 -5.82 -12.23 -8.28
C ASP A 126 -6.42 -10.81 -8.19
N VAL A 127 -5.89 -9.94 -7.34
CA VAL A 127 -6.27 -8.51 -7.36
C VAL A 127 -5.87 -7.87 -8.69
N HIS A 128 -4.74 -8.26 -9.27
CA HIS A 128 -4.38 -7.89 -10.65
C HIS A 128 -5.36 -8.50 -11.67
N THR A 129 -5.70 -9.78 -11.52
CA THR A 129 -6.67 -10.47 -12.38
C THR A 129 -8.02 -9.73 -12.42
N LEU A 130 -8.49 -9.24 -11.26
CA LEU A 130 -9.72 -8.44 -11.17
C LEU A 130 -9.59 -7.10 -11.91
N GLN A 131 -8.45 -6.42 -11.84
CA GLN A 131 -8.22 -5.19 -12.59
C GLN A 131 -8.19 -5.43 -14.11
N VAL A 132 -7.56 -6.51 -14.56
CA VAL A 132 -7.57 -6.91 -15.97
C VAL A 132 -9.00 -7.22 -16.43
N ALA A 133 -9.76 -7.97 -15.64
CA ALA A 133 -11.17 -8.27 -15.93
C ALA A 133 -12.03 -7.01 -16.00
N ALA A 134 -11.78 -6.03 -15.11
CA ALA A 134 -12.47 -4.75 -15.15
C ALA A 134 -12.16 -3.96 -16.44
N ALA A 135 -10.91 -3.93 -16.88
CA ALA A 135 -10.52 -3.31 -18.14
C ALA A 135 -11.17 -4.01 -19.33
N ALA A 136 -11.14 -5.34 -19.37
CA ALA A 136 -11.78 -6.16 -20.41
C ALA A 136 -13.30 -5.97 -20.46
N ALA A 137 -13.94 -5.75 -19.31
CA ALA A 137 -15.37 -5.43 -19.20
C ALA A 137 -15.70 -3.97 -19.60
N GLY A 138 -14.73 -3.21 -20.12
CA GLY A 138 -14.94 -1.84 -20.60
C GLY A 138 -15.10 -0.80 -19.50
N LYS A 139 -14.65 -1.07 -18.26
CA LYS A 139 -14.64 -0.06 -17.21
C LYS A 139 -13.70 1.06 -17.62
N ARG A 140 -14.17 2.30 -17.50
CA ARG A 140 -13.38 3.49 -17.87
C ARG A 140 -12.47 4.00 -16.76
N ARG A 141 -12.70 3.57 -15.54
CA ARG A 141 -11.95 3.97 -14.34
C ARG A 141 -11.76 2.73 -13.49
N ILE A 142 -10.52 2.47 -13.13
CA ILE A 142 -10.14 1.39 -12.23
C ILE A 142 -9.39 2.07 -11.08
N ILE A 143 -9.87 1.92 -9.87
CA ILE A 143 -9.27 2.50 -8.66
C ILE A 143 -8.95 1.34 -7.73
N LEU A 144 -7.67 1.14 -7.46
CA LEU A 144 -7.19 0.24 -6.42
C LEU A 144 -6.91 1.06 -5.17
N MET A 145 -7.70 0.84 -4.11
CA MET A 145 -7.49 1.46 -2.80
C MET A 145 -6.82 0.45 -1.88
N VAL A 146 -5.63 0.78 -1.39
CA VAL A 146 -4.87 -0.08 -0.48
C VAL A 146 -4.77 0.62 0.88
N PHE A 147 -5.23 -0.05 1.91
CA PHE A 147 -5.03 0.35 3.31
C PHE A 147 -3.91 -0.52 3.87
N ASP A 148 -2.68 -0.03 3.75
CA ASP A 148 -1.48 -0.77 4.13
C ASP A 148 -1.48 -1.09 5.64
N GLY A 149 -1.24 -2.36 5.96
CA GLY A 149 -1.30 -2.88 7.33
C GLY A 149 -2.71 -3.11 7.88
N LEU A 150 -3.78 -2.83 7.12
CA LEU A 150 -5.15 -3.07 7.54
C LEU A 150 -5.57 -4.52 7.28
N ASP A 151 -6.12 -5.16 8.30
CA ASP A 151 -6.73 -6.48 8.21
C ASP A 151 -8.22 -6.44 8.60
N TRP A 152 -8.87 -7.60 8.61
CA TRP A 152 -10.27 -7.70 9.00
C TRP A 152 -10.52 -7.26 10.45
N THR A 153 -9.61 -7.59 11.37
CA THR A 153 -9.71 -7.17 12.77
C THR A 153 -9.63 -5.66 12.92
N THR A 154 -8.81 -5.01 12.10
CA THR A 154 -8.71 -3.55 12.04
C THR A 154 -10.01 -2.91 11.55
N THR A 155 -10.67 -3.48 10.52
CA THR A 155 -11.98 -2.99 10.07
C THR A 155 -13.04 -3.11 11.16
N ARG A 156 -13.05 -4.23 11.89
CA ARG A 156 -13.93 -4.45 13.04
C ARG A 156 -13.68 -3.43 14.14
N THR A 157 -12.41 -3.17 14.47
CA THR A 157 -12.03 -2.18 15.47
C THR A 157 -12.49 -0.79 15.09
N ALA A 158 -12.32 -0.39 13.82
CA ALA A 158 -12.79 0.88 13.32
C ALA A 158 -14.33 1.01 13.41
N ALA A 159 -15.07 -0.04 13.05
CA ALA A 159 -16.53 -0.04 13.17
C ALA A 159 -16.98 0.06 14.64
N ILE A 160 -16.30 -0.60 15.56
CA ILE A 160 -16.55 -0.47 17.02
C ILE A 160 -16.28 0.96 17.50
N ALA A 161 -15.15 1.56 17.06
CA ALA A 161 -14.79 2.92 17.44
C ALA A 161 -15.82 3.95 16.96
N LEU A 162 -16.39 3.76 15.76
CA LEU A 162 -17.41 4.65 15.21
C LEU A 162 -18.80 4.46 15.83
N SER A 163 -19.19 3.22 16.15
CA SER A 163 -20.53 2.89 16.61
C SER A 163 -20.69 2.77 18.13
N GLY A 164 -19.58 2.59 18.86
CA GLY A 164 -19.58 2.26 20.28
C GLY A 164 -20.02 0.82 20.60
N ASN A 165 -20.27 -0.01 19.59
CA ASN A 165 -20.79 -1.38 19.77
C ASN A 165 -20.04 -2.36 18.87
N VAL A 166 -20.05 -3.66 19.26
CA VAL A 166 -19.59 -4.74 18.39
C VAL A 166 -20.63 -4.95 17.30
N ALA A 167 -20.35 -4.43 16.09
CA ALA A 167 -21.29 -4.46 14.97
C ALA A 167 -21.31 -5.83 14.27
N TYR A 168 -20.20 -6.57 14.31
CA TYR A 168 -20.05 -7.90 13.71
C TYR A 168 -18.86 -8.65 14.32
N ASP A 169 -18.91 -9.96 14.24
CA ASP A 169 -17.84 -10.88 14.70
C ASP A 169 -17.42 -11.88 13.62
N SER A 170 -18.03 -11.81 12.43
CA SER A 170 -17.72 -12.62 11.26
C SER A 170 -18.17 -11.92 9.96
N GLY A 171 -17.75 -12.45 8.81
CA GLY A 171 -18.24 -12.06 7.50
C GLY A 171 -17.74 -10.71 7.00
N ARG A 172 -18.49 -10.12 6.08
CA ARG A 172 -18.18 -8.86 5.39
C ARG A 172 -17.98 -7.67 6.33
N GLY A 173 -18.67 -7.67 7.46
CA GLY A 173 -18.74 -6.50 8.34
C GLY A 173 -19.74 -5.43 7.86
N THR A 174 -19.98 -4.47 8.74
CA THR A 174 -20.86 -3.31 8.56
C THR A 174 -20.37 -2.16 9.44
N GLY A 175 -20.82 -0.93 9.15
CA GLY A 175 -20.50 0.26 9.95
C GLY A 175 -19.38 1.12 9.38
N LEU A 176 -18.72 0.69 8.31
CA LEU A 176 -17.77 1.52 7.55
C LEU A 176 -18.36 1.84 6.17
N SER A 177 -18.10 3.04 5.67
CA SER A 177 -18.70 3.53 4.41
C SER A 177 -18.49 2.61 3.22
N PHE A 178 -17.32 1.95 3.11
CA PHE A 178 -17.05 1.00 2.05
C PHE A 178 -17.71 -0.37 2.27
N GLN A 179 -17.96 -0.77 3.53
CA GLN A 179 -18.69 -2.00 3.84
C GLN A 179 -20.18 -1.84 3.49
N ASP A 180 -20.74 -0.68 3.77
CA ASP A 180 -22.18 -0.39 3.61
C ASP A 180 -22.51 0.28 2.25
N TYR A 181 -21.51 0.45 1.38
CA TYR A 181 -21.70 1.09 0.08
C TYR A 181 -22.64 0.26 -0.82
N ALA A 182 -23.68 0.93 -1.32
CA ALA A 182 -24.73 0.34 -2.14
C ALA A 182 -24.86 0.98 -3.54
N GLY A 183 -23.94 1.90 -3.92
CA GLY A 183 -24.00 2.62 -5.19
C GLY A 183 -23.60 1.80 -6.42
N ALA A 184 -23.08 0.60 -6.24
CA ALA A 184 -22.77 -0.36 -7.29
C ALA A 184 -22.87 -1.80 -6.74
N PRO A 185 -23.02 -2.83 -7.59
CA PRO A 185 -22.86 -4.21 -7.17
C PRO A 185 -21.51 -4.40 -6.46
N THR A 186 -21.54 -5.00 -5.29
CA THR A 186 -20.37 -5.20 -4.45
C THR A 186 -20.16 -6.66 -4.15
N ALA A 187 -18.88 -7.09 -4.07
CA ALA A 187 -18.52 -8.40 -3.57
C ALA A 187 -17.48 -8.26 -2.44
N PHE A 188 -17.36 -9.32 -1.66
CA PHE A 188 -16.46 -9.39 -0.53
C PHE A 188 -15.81 -10.76 -0.47
N GLY A 189 -14.54 -10.80 -0.16
CA GLY A 189 -13.75 -12.02 0.01
C GLY A 189 -12.42 -11.71 0.67
N PHE A 190 -11.53 -12.70 0.66
CA PHE A 190 -10.20 -12.57 1.24
C PHE A 190 -9.13 -12.95 0.24
N CYS A 191 -8.02 -12.21 0.22
CA CYS A 191 -6.81 -12.68 -0.43
C CYS A 191 -5.73 -13.06 0.59
N CYS A 192 -4.96 -14.07 0.23
CA CYS A 192 -3.79 -14.51 0.99
C CYS A 192 -2.58 -13.65 0.61
N THR A 193 -1.89 -13.11 1.62
CA THR A 193 -0.76 -12.19 1.44
C THR A 193 0.61 -12.87 1.42
N SER A 194 0.72 -14.20 1.47
CA SER A 194 2.01 -14.90 1.49
C SER A 194 2.93 -14.49 0.32
N PRO A 195 4.21 -14.11 0.57
CA PRO A 195 5.18 -13.84 -0.50
C PRO A 195 5.70 -15.13 -1.13
N ALA A 196 6.46 -15.03 -2.21
CA ALA A 196 7.18 -16.19 -2.75
C ALA A 196 8.25 -16.69 -1.77
N ASN A 197 8.99 -15.75 -1.18
CA ASN A 197 10.02 -16.02 -0.17
C ASN A 197 10.32 -14.77 0.66
N ASP A 198 11.09 -14.96 1.74
CA ASP A 198 11.62 -13.88 2.59
C ASP A 198 13.13 -14.07 2.76
N GLY A 199 13.87 -13.00 3.06
CA GLY A 199 15.30 -13.01 3.28
C GLY A 199 16.13 -12.97 1.99
N THR A 200 15.59 -12.51 0.88
CA THR A 200 16.33 -12.26 -0.36
C THR A 200 17.28 -11.08 -0.17
N LYS A 201 18.53 -11.23 -0.64
CA LYS A 201 19.56 -10.19 -0.64
C LYS A 201 19.83 -9.75 -2.08
N VAL A 202 19.99 -8.45 -2.27
CA VAL A 202 20.09 -7.85 -3.58
C VAL A 202 21.33 -6.96 -3.74
N ASP A 203 21.62 -6.65 -4.98
CA ASP A 203 22.55 -5.60 -5.40
C ASP A 203 21.76 -4.56 -6.16
N VAL A 204 21.57 -3.39 -5.55
CA VAL A 204 20.76 -2.32 -6.14
C VAL A 204 21.43 -1.70 -7.38
N ASP A 205 22.76 -1.59 -7.37
CA ASP A 205 23.49 -1.05 -8.52
C ASP A 205 23.48 -1.99 -9.73
N ALA A 206 23.56 -3.30 -9.48
CA ALA A 206 23.48 -4.29 -10.54
C ALA A 206 22.05 -4.69 -10.91
N GLN A 207 21.05 -4.32 -10.11
CA GLN A 207 19.67 -4.80 -10.20
C GLN A 207 19.61 -6.34 -10.24
N ALA A 208 20.30 -7.00 -9.32
CA ALA A 208 20.51 -8.44 -9.30
C ALA A 208 20.31 -9.05 -7.90
N LEU A 209 19.94 -10.33 -7.88
CA LEU A 209 19.80 -11.10 -6.64
C LEU A 209 21.12 -11.76 -6.26
N LYS A 210 21.48 -11.67 -4.97
CA LYS A 210 22.69 -12.35 -4.41
C LYS A 210 22.39 -13.76 -3.89
N ASN A 211 21.15 -14.03 -3.46
CA ASN A 211 20.69 -15.35 -2.97
C ASN A 211 19.26 -15.64 -3.48
N PRO A 212 19.07 -15.99 -4.76
CA PRO A 212 17.75 -16.31 -5.31
C PRO A 212 17.01 -17.35 -4.45
N GLY A 213 15.71 -17.10 -4.17
CA GLY A 213 14.91 -17.95 -3.30
C GLY A 213 14.94 -17.58 -1.82
N GLY A 214 15.79 -16.63 -1.40
CA GLY A 214 15.85 -16.13 -0.04
C GLY A 214 16.20 -17.20 1.01
N ASP A 215 15.92 -16.90 2.28
CA ASP A 215 16.18 -17.79 3.41
C ASP A 215 14.93 -18.55 3.88
N LYS A 216 13.72 -18.06 3.56
CA LYS A 216 12.44 -18.63 4.01
C LYS A 216 11.46 -18.73 2.86
N ALA A 217 10.90 -19.91 2.68
CA ALA A 217 9.86 -20.15 1.69
C ALA A 217 8.53 -19.53 2.13
N GLY A 218 7.80 -18.92 1.18
CA GLY A 218 6.41 -18.50 1.38
C GLY A 218 5.45 -19.68 1.25
N GLY A 219 4.18 -19.39 1.46
CA GLY A 219 3.06 -20.32 1.50
C GLY A 219 2.13 -19.94 2.64
N TYR A 220 0.89 -20.41 2.61
CA TYR A 220 -0.10 -20.16 3.65
C TYR A 220 -0.61 -21.46 4.25
N ASP A 221 -0.28 -21.71 5.49
CA ASP A 221 -0.75 -22.87 6.24
C ASP A 221 -2.09 -22.54 6.91
N VAL A 222 -3.18 -23.09 6.36
CA VAL A 222 -4.54 -22.85 6.86
C VAL A 222 -4.75 -23.41 8.26
N ALA A 223 -4.02 -24.48 8.64
CA ALA A 223 -4.11 -25.03 9.99
C ALA A 223 -3.49 -24.10 11.04
N MET A 224 -2.57 -23.24 10.63
CA MET A 224 -1.95 -22.23 11.48
C MET A 224 -2.67 -20.88 11.44
N GLY A 225 -3.05 -20.43 10.25
CA GLY A 225 -3.59 -19.10 10.00
C GLY A 225 -5.12 -19.00 9.98
N GLY A 226 -5.81 -20.14 9.88
CA GLY A 226 -7.27 -20.20 9.76
C GLY A 226 -7.77 -20.12 8.32
N ALA A 227 -8.99 -20.59 8.08
CA ALA A 227 -9.68 -20.47 6.80
C ALA A 227 -10.38 -19.11 6.65
N THR A 228 -10.63 -18.42 7.77
CA THR A 228 -11.17 -17.07 7.83
C THR A 228 -10.44 -16.24 8.90
N PRO A 229 -10.47 -14.89 8.83
CA PRO A 229 -9.82 -14.05 9.84
C PRO A 229 -10.43 -14.11 11.24
N TRP A 230 -11.62 -14.69 11.38
CA TRP A 230 -12.30 -14.86 12.68
C TRP A 230 -12.23 -16.28 13.22
N ASP A 231 -11.59 -17.20 12.52
CA ASP A 231 -11.39 -18.55 13.03
C ASP A 231 -10.52 -18.55 14.29
N PRO A 232 -10.75 -19.47 15.23
CA PRO A 232 -9.83 -19.68 16.32
C PRO A 232 -8.44 -20.05 15.80
N ILE A 233 -7.44 -19.24 16.16
CA ILE A 233 -6.09 -19.36 15.61
C ILE A 233 -5.30 -20.32 16.48
N ALA A 234 -4.82 -21.42 15.87
CA ALA A 234 -3.98 -22.40 16.57
C ALA A 234 -2.60 -21.84 16.93
N GLN A 235 -2.09 -20.89 16.13
CA GLN A 235 -0.77 -20.29 16.29
C GLN A 235 -0.83 -18.77 16.09
N PRO A 236 -1.13 -17.99 17.14
CA PRO A 236 -1.22 -16.53 17.06
C PRO A 236 0.05 -15.89 16.48
N THR A 237 1.22 -16.47 16.74
CA THR A 237 2.52 -15.97 16.25
C THR A 237 2.65 -16.01 14.73
N TYR A 238 1.92 -16.89 14.07
CA TYR A 238 1.90 -16.98 12.61
C TYR A 238 1.26 -15.76 11.97
N LEU A 239 0.26 -15.17 12.61
CA LEU A 239 -0.47 -14.02 12.10
C LEU A 239 0.11 -12.67 12.53
N ILE A 240 0.75 -12.58 13.69
CA ILE A 240 1.13 -11.30 14.28
C ILE A 240 2.60 -10.93 14.09
N GLY A 241 3.38 -11.73 13.38
CA GLY A 241 4.73 -11.35 13.02
C GLY A 241 5.77 -12.45 13.06
N ARG A 242 7.03 -12.04 13.24
CA ARG A 242 8.18 -12.94 13.21
C ARG A 242 8.36 -13.62 14.56
N ASP A 243 8.25 -14.94 14.58
CA ASP A 243 8.55 -15.78 15.74
C ASP A 243 10.00 -16.28 15.66
N ARG A 244 10.77 -16.09 16.73
CA ARG A 244 12.18 -16.56 16.81
C ARG A 244 12.32 -18.06 16.78
N TYR A 245 11.34 -18.78 17.32
CA TYR A 245 11.39 -20.23 17.46
C TYR A 245 10.70 -20.96 16.30
N ARG A 246 9.87 -20.24 15.54
CA ARG A 246 9.20 -20.75 14.35
C ARG A 246 9.32 -19.76 13.20
N PRO A 247 10.53 -19.60 12.66
CA PRO A 247 10.74 -18.67 11.57
C PRO A 247 9.91 -19.08 10.35
N HIS A 248 9.14 -18.14 9.83
CA HIS A 248 8.35 -18.31 8.62
C HIS A 248 8.46 -17.03 7.78
N ALA A 249 8.13 -17.11 6.50
CA ALA A 249 8.05 -15.94 5.66
C ALA A 249 6.86 -15.08 6.10
N VAL A 250 7.09 -13.77 6.23
CA VAL A 250 6.05 -12.77 6.44
C VAL A 250 5.97 -11.90 5.19
N CYS A 251 4.80 -11.33 4.89
CA CYS A 251 4.64 -10.51 3.70
C CYS A 251 4.83 -9.04 4.01
N ASP A 252 5.65 -8.36 3.23
CA ASP A 252 5.78 -6.90 3.26
C ASP A 252 4.89 -6.22 2.20
N SER A 253 4.86 -4.89 2.25
CA SER A 253 4.09 -4.06 1.30
C SER A 253 4.60 -4.22 -0.14
N ALA A 254 5.90 -4.44 -0.35
CA ALA A 254 6.48 -4.52 -1.68
C ALA A 254 6.04 -5.80 -2.41
N ALA A 255 6.17 -6.96 -1.75
CA ALA A 255 5.70 -8.22 -2.29
C ALA A 255 4.18 -8.22 -2.54
N SER A 256 3.40 -7.67 -1.59
CA SER A 256 1.94 -7.54 -1.74
C SER A 256 1.58 -6.62 -2.90
N ALA A 257 2.14 -5.42 -2.97
CA ALA A 257 1.81 -4.44 -4.00
C ALA A 257 2.29 -4.88 -5.39
N THR A 258 3.44 -5.56 -5.49
CA THR A 258 3.86 -6.22 -6.74
C THR A 258 2.82 -7.22 -7.21
N ALA A 259 2.30 -8.07 -6.30
CA ALA A 259 1.26 -9.03 -6.65
C ALA A 259 -0.03 -8.31 -7.10
N PHE A 260 -0.48 -7.28 -6.41
CA PHE A 260 -1.67 -6.51 -6.76
C PHE A 260 -1.55 -5.80 -8.13
N CYS A 261 -0.37 -5.31 -8.46
CA CYS A 261 -0.16 -4.47 -9.64
C CYS A 261 0.29 -5.26 -10.88
N SER A 262 1.02 -6.37 -10.70
CA SER A 262 1.62 -7.13 -11.82
C SER A 262 1.12 -8.56 -11.95
N GLY A 263 0.34 -9.06 -10.98
CA GLY A 263 -0.12 -10.46 -10.96
C GLY A 263 1.02 -11.47 -10.76
N ARG A 264 2.14 -11.03 -10.20
CA ARG A 264 3.31 -11.89 -9.94
C ARG A 264 3.65 -11.94 -8.46
N LYS A 265 3.75 -13.16 -7.95
CA LYS A 265 4.30 -13.39 -6.62
C LYS A 265 5.79 -13.13 -6.64
N THR A 266 6.30 -12.48 -5.60
CA THR A 266 7.72 -12.13 -5.50
C THR A 266 8.22 -12.25 -4.05
N TYR A 267 9.50 -11.95 -3.84
CA TYR A 267 10.12 -11.87 -2.53
C TYR A 267 9.83 -10.52 -1.85
N ASN A 268 9.99 -10.46 -0.53
CA ASN A 268 9.89 -9.21 0.21
C ASN A 268 10.93 -8.19 -0.27
N ASP A 269 10.59 -6.91 -0.23
CA ASP A 269 11.35 -5.75 -0.70
C ASP A 269 11.37 -5.55 -2.24
N ALA A 270 10.80 -6.44 -3.03
CA ALA A 270 10.79 -6.36 -4.49
C ALA A 270 9.73 -5.40 -5.03
N ILE A 271 10.10 -4.52 -5.96
CA ILE A 271 9.19 -3.63 -6.69
C ILE A 271 9.07 -4.12 -8.13
N ASN A 272 7.97 -4.77 -8.47
CA ASN A 272 7.67 -5.32 -9.80
C ASN A 272 8.85 -6.06 -10.45
N VAL A 273 9.49 -6.93 -9.68
CA VAL A 273 10.40 -7.95 -10.18
C VAL A 273 9.93 -9.33 -9.70
N ASP A 274 10.16 -10.36 -10.49
CA ASP A 274 9.79 -11.73 -10.13
C ASP A 274 10.80 -12.35 -9.13
N PRO A 275 10.57 -13.56 -8.63
CA PRO A 275 11.49 -14.23 -7.70
C PRO A 275 12.90 -14.47 -8.23
N ALA A 276 13.13 -14.34 -9.54
CA ALA A 276 14.44 -14.42 -10.18
C ALA A 276 15.09 -13.05 -10.41
N GLY A 277 14.42 -11.96 -10.01
CA GLY A 277 14.91 -10.58 -10.21
C GLY A 277 14.58 -10.01 -11.59
N LYS A 278 13.80 -10.70 -12.42
CA LYS A 278 13.38 -10.19 -13.71
C LYS A 278 12.24 -9.19 -13.56
N GLN A 279 12.35 -8.05 -14.23
CA GLN A 279 11.30 -7.04 -14.26
C GLN A 279 9.98 -7.59 -14.80
N VAL A 280 8.88 -7.21 -14.15
CA VAL A 280 7.51 -7.49 -14.56
C VAL A 280 6.76 -6.18 -14.77
N GLU A 281 5.89 -6.14 -15.77
CA GLU A 281 5.15 -4.94 -16.10
C GLU A 281 3.86 -4.84 -15.26
N PRO A 282 3.65 -3.77 -14.48
CA PRO A 282 2.40 -3.56 -13.77
C PRO A 282 1.29 -3.12 -14.74
N ILE A 283 0.03 -3.42 -14.37
CA ILE A 283 -1.15 -3.14 -15.19
C ILE A 283 -1.27 -1.65 -15.59
N ALA A 284 -0.86 -0.72 -14.74
CA ALA A 284 -0.92 0.70 -15.05
C ALA A 284 -0.10 1.04 -16.31
N ARG A 285 1.10 0.46 -16.49
CA ARG A 285 1.88 0.65 -17.72
C ARG A 285 1.24 0.00 -18.94
N THR A 286 0.67 -1.18 -18.78
CA THR A 286 -0.09 -1.85 -19.85
C THR A 286 -1.26 -0.98 -20.31
N LEU A 287 -2.03 -0.43 -19.38
CA LEU A 287 -3.16 0.46 -19.68
C LEU A 287 -2.69 1.81 -20.24
N GLN A 288 -1.58 2.36 -19.75
CA GLN A 288 -1.02 3.59 -20.27
C GLN A 288 -0.65 3.47 -21.76
N LYS A 289 -0.08 2.34 -22.19
CA LYS A 289 0.19 2.03 -23.61
C LYS A 289 -1.09 1.99 -24.45
N GLN A 290 -2.24 1.76 -23.84
CA GLN A 290 -3.57 1.78 -24.46
C GLN A 290 -4.25 3.15 -24.38
N GLY A 291 -3.53 4.18 -23.89
CA GLY A 291 -4.00 5.57 -23.83
C GLY A 291 -4.78 5.92 -22.55
N TRP A 292 -4.67 5.11 -21.49
CA TRP A 292 -5.21 5.47 -20.19
C TRP A 292 -4.32 6.49 -19.48
N ALA A 293 -4.92 7.40 -18.76
CA ALA A 293 -4.20 8.18 -17.76
C ALA A 293 -3.98 7.32 -16.52
N VAL A 294 -2.77 7.37 -15.97
CA VAL A 294 -2.35 6.55 -14.82
C VAL A 294 -1.73 7.42 -13.73
N GLY A 295 -1.98 7.08 -12.47
CA GLY A 295 -1.45 7.85 -11.35
C GLY A 295 -1.51 7.12 -10.03
N THR A 296 -0.79 7.67 -9.05
CA THR A 296 -0.81 7.23 -7.65
C THR A 296 -1.08 8.39 -6.70
N VAL A 297 -1.84 8.11 -5.64
CA VAL A 297 -2.05 9.02 -4.52
C VAL A 297 -1.79 8.24 -3.24
N THR A 298 -0.95 8.77 -2.36
CA THR A 298 -0.53 8.05 -1.16
C THR A 298 -0.34 8.99 0.04
N SER A 299 -0.47 8.45 1.24
CA SER A 299 -0.19 9.15 2.51
C SER A 299 1.23 8.93 3.02
N VAL A 300 2.04 8.15 2.31
CA VAL A 300 3.47 7.91 2.62
C VAL A 300 4.34 8.57 1.56
N PRO A 301 5.69 8.56 1.67
CA PRO A 301 6.55 9.04 0.61
C PRO A 301 6.26 8.36 -0.74
N ILE A 302 6.25 9.14 -1.79
CA ILE A 302 5.86 8.67 -3.14
C ILE A 302 6.62 7.43 -3.62
N PRO A 303 7.92 7.22 -3.29
CA PRO A 303 8.64 6.02 -3.70
C PRO A 303 8.50 4.85 -2.72
N HIS A 304 7.68 4.95 -1.67
CA HIS A 304 7.41 3.78 -0.82
C HIS A 304 6.79 2.65 -1.64
N ALA A 305 6.95 1.42 -1.17
CA ALA A 305 6.67 0.21 -1.94
C ALA A 305 5.25 0.17 -2.52
N THR A 306 4.23 0.49 -1.73
CA THR A 306 2.83 0.38 -2.15
C THR A 306 2.50 1.28 -3.35
N PRO A 307 2.80 2.61 -3.35
CA PRO A 307 2.61 3.44 -4.53
C PRO A 307 3.62 3.16 -5.65
N ALA A 308 4.87 2.78 -5.33
CA ALA A 308 5.92 2.47 -6.31
C ALA A 308 5.54 1.31 -7.23
N CYS A 309 4.96 0.25 -6.67
CA CYS A 309 4.54 -0.95 -7.42
C CYS A 309 3.44 -0.66 -8.45
N ALA A 310 2.76 0.47 -8.37
CA ALA A 310 1.86 0.85 -9.46
C ALA A 310 2.62 1.08 -10.78
N TYR A 311 3.93 1.37 -10.74
CA TYR A 311 4.63 1.82 -11.95
C TYR A 311 6.09 1.39 -12.09
N ALA A 312 6.92 1.54 -11.05
CA ALA A 312 8.37 1.36 -11.07
C ALA A 312 8.81 -0.11 -11.08
N ASN A 313 10.09 -0.34 -11.37
CA ASN A 313 10.76 -1.61 -11.13
C ASN A 313 12.02 -1.38 -10.29
N ASN A 314 12.23 -2.20 -9.26
CA ASN A 314 13.50 -2.23 -8.53
C ASN A 314 13.64 -3.56 -7.76
N VAL A 315 14.84 -4.06 -7.61
CA VAL A 315 15.11 -5.24 -6.77
C VAL A 315 15.02 -4.95 -5.28
N SER A 316 15.02 -3.66 -4.89
CA SER A 316 14.89 -3.20 -3.50
C SER A 316 13.93 -2.03 -3.38
N ARG A 317 12.99 -2.11 -2.44
CA ARG A 317 12.09 -1.00 -2.08
C ARG A 317 12.78 0.21 -1.47
N ASP A 318 14.01 0.02 -0.97
CA ASP A 318 14.76 1.07 -0.27
C ASP A 318 15.58 1.95 -1.22
N ASP A 319 15.62 1.64 -2.50
CA ASP A 319 16.24 2.47 -3.55
C ASP A 319 15.28 3.60 -4.00
N TYR A 320 14.91 4.45 -3.04
CA TYR A 320 13.83 5.42 -3.18
C TYR A 320 14.01 6.40 -4.33
N GLN A 321 15.22 6.95 -4.52
CA GLN A 321 15.41 7.97 -5.54
C GLN A 321 15.35 7.40 -6.95
N ASP A 322 15.86 6.18 -7.18
CA ASP A 322 15.72 5.51 -8.48
C ASP A 322 14.29 5.05 -8.76
N ILE A 323 13.57 4.62 -7.74
CA ILE A 323 12.12 4.37 -7.83
C ILE A 323 11.38 5.65 -8.20
N THR A 324 11.71 6.78 -7.57
CA THR A 324 11.11 8.09 -7.93
C THR A 324 11.40 8.46 -9.38
N ARG A 325 12.64 8.26 -9.87
CA ARG A 325 13.00 8.51 -11.28
C ARG A 325 12.13 7.71 -12.23
N ASP A 326 11.91 6.42 -11.96
CA ASP A 326 10.97 5.59 -12.73
C ASP A 326 9.56 6.17 -12.74
N MET A 327 9.03 6.53 -11.56
CA MET A 327 7.67 7.03 -11.42
C MET A 327 7.44 8.35 -12.17
N VAL A 328 8.45 9.19 -12.29
CA VAL A 328 8.35 10.48 -12.98
C VAL A 328 8.94 10.48 -14.41
N GLY A 329 9.39 9.33 -14.89
CA GLY A 329 9.85 9.17 -16.27
C GLY A 329 11.25 9.70 -16.53
N LEU A 330 12.16 9.54 -15.60
CA LEU A 330 13.59 9.79 -15.75
C LEU A 330 14.38 8.47 -15.78
N ARG A 331 15.62 8.55 -16.23
CA ARG A 331 16.52 7.39 -16.19
C ARG A 331 16.79 6.96 -14.75
N SER A 332 16.65 5.67 -14.51
CA SER A 332 16.95 5.02 -13.23
C SER A 332 17.98 3.92 -13.43
N VAL A 333 18.42 3.32 -12.32
CA VAL A 333 19.28 2.13 -12.36
C VAL A 333 18.56 0.94 -13.00
N SER A 334 17.25 0.84 -12.88
CA SER A 334 16.42 -0.19 -13.51
C SER A 334 16.14 0.07 -14.99
N HIS A 335 16.18 1.34 -15.43
CA HIS A 335 15.89 1.77 -16.81
C HIS A 335 16.99 2.72 -17.34
N ARG A 336 18.22 2.17 -17.46
CA ARG A 336 19.42 2.93 -17.85
C ARG A 336 19.40 3.39 -19.32
N GLY A 337 18.80 2.60 -20.20
CA GLY A 337 18.66 2.91 -21.62
C GLY A 337 17.50 3.87 -21.86
N GLU A 338 16.32 3.33 -21.90
CA GLU A 338 15.08 4.07 -22.13
C GLU A 338 14.33 4.29 -20.82
N PRO A 339 14.10 5.53 -20.39
CA PRO A 339 13.28 5.80 -19.21
C PRO A 339 11.82 5.39 -19.45
N LEU A 340 11.13 5.05 -18.37
CA LEU A 340 9.68 4.85 -18.43
C LEU A 340 8.96 6.14 -18.83
N PRO A 341 7.74 6.07 -19.41
CA PRO A 341 6.98 7.29 -19.73
C PRO A 341 6.71 8.20 -18.53
N GLY A 342 6.65 7.64 -17.32
CA GLY A 342 6.25 8.30 -16.08
C GLY A 342 4.73 8.33 -15.89
N LEU A 343 4.29 8.46 -14.64
CA LEU A 343 2.88 8.61 -14.28
C LEU A 343 2.34 9.97 -14.69
N ASP A 344 1.04 10.05 -14.98
CA ASP A 344 0.39 11.33 -15.28
C ASP A 344 0.12 12.15 -14.02
N VAL A 345 -0.15 11.45 -12.90
CA VAL A 345 -0.37 12.06 -11.58
C VAL A 345 0.39 11.28 -10.52
N VAL A 346 1.18 12.00 -9.72
CA VAL A 346 1.86 11.45 -8.53
C VAL A 346 1.60 12.41 -7.38
N ILE A 347 0.90 11.95 -6.35
CA ILE A 347 0.60 12.77 -5.17
C ILE A 347 0.95 11.98 -3.91
N GLY A 348 1.73 12.57 -3.03
CA GLY A 348 2.09 11.93 -1.76
C GLY A 348 3.07 12.77 -0.96
N CYS A 349 3.73 12.12 -0.01
CA CYS A 349 4.81 12.72 0.76
C CYS A 349 6.14 12.54 0.04
N GLY A 350 7.18 13.22 0.50
CA GLY A 350 8.48 13.08 -0.12
C GLY A 350 9.54 14.03 0.44
N PHE A 351 9.21 14.80 1.48
CA PHE A 351 10.21 15.55 2.23
C PHE A 351 10.83 14.66 3.29
N GLY A 352 12.03 14.17 3.04
CA GLY A 352 12.76 13.29 3.95
C GLY A 352 14.19 13.76 4.17
N GLY A 353 14.63 13.82 5.42
CA GLY A 353 16.04 14.05 5.73
C GLY A 353 16.89 12.84 5.42
N ASP A 354 18.13 13.06 5.00
CA ASP A 354 19.10 11.99 4.76
C ASP A 354 19.41 11.21 6.05
N ALA A 355 19.64 9.91 5.90
CA ALA A 355 20.14 9.04 6.96
C ALA A 355 21.52 8.46 6.61
N PRO A 356 22.34 8.07 7.58
CA PRO A 356 23.70 7.61 7.34
C PRO A 356 23.83 6.42 6.37
N ASP A 357 22.81 5.56 6.32
CA ASP A 357 22.80 4.36 5.50
C ASP A 357 22.15 4.55 4.11
N ASP A 358 21.62 5.73 3.80
CA ASP A 358 20.88 5.96 2.56
C ASP A 358 21.74 5.70 1.31
N SER A 359 22.97 6.20 1.28
CA SER A 359 23.88 5.95 0.15
C SER A 359 24.22 4.48 -0.07
N LYS A 360 24.21 3.68 1.01
CA LYS A 360 24.43 2.23 0.92
C LYS A 360 23.20 1.48 0.44
N GLN A 361 22.00 1.93 0.88
CA GLN A 361 20.74 1.30 0.50
C GLN A 361 20.32 1.66 -0.91
N GLN A 362 20.59 2.91 -1.34
CA GLN A 362 20.16 3.47 -2.61
C GLN A 362 21.24 3.44 -3.70
N GLY A 363 22.43 2.91 -3.40
CA GLY A 363 23.47 2.71 -4.39
C GLY A 363 24.12 4.00 -4.93
N VAL A 364 24.78 3.85 -6.10
CA VAL A 364 25.62 4.92 -6.70
C VAL A 364 24.85 6.12 -7.21
N ASN A 365 23.54 6.00 -7.44
CA ASN A 365 22.70 7.07 -7.94
C ASN A 365 22.09 7.94 -6.84
N TYR A 366 22.38 7.63 -5.58
CA TYR A 366 21.93 8.43 -4.45
C TYR A 366 22.55 9.81 -4.45
N GLU A 367 21.69 10.83 -4.26
CA GLU A 367 22.05 12.24 -4.21
C GLU A 367 21.60 12.81 -2.86
N PRO A 368 22.53 13.33 -2.02
CA PRO A 368 22.17 13.90 -0.74
C PRO A 368 21.22 15.10 -0.85
N GLY A 369 20.45 15.34 0.21
CA GLY A 369 19.56 16.51 0.35
C GLY A 369 18.09 16.15 0.50
N ASN A 370 17.66 15.02 -0.05
CA ASN A 370 16.34 14.46 0.21
C ASN A 370 16.35 12.94 -0.06
N LYS A 371 16.09 12.17 0.96
CA LYS A 371 16.06 10.70 0.92
C LYS A 371 15.19 10.12 -0.19
N TYR A 372 14.06 10.76 -0.51
CA TYR A 372 13.03 10.19 -1.39
C TYR A 372 13.03 10.76 -2.81
N VAL A 373 13.28 12.05 -2.94
CA VAL A 373 13.21 12.76 -4.21
C VAL A 373 14.45 13.63 -4.36
N ALA A 374 15.41 13.21 -5.17
CA ALA A 374 16.63 13.96 -5.38
C ALA A 374 16.34 15.39 -5.85
N PRO A 375 17.10 16.40 -5.37
CA PRO A 375 16.95 17.79 -5.82
C PRO A 375 17.08 17.94 -7.34
N SER A 376 17.99 17.20 -7.96
CA SER A 376 18.16 17.17 -9.42
C SER A 376 16.93 16.61 -10.14
N THR A 377 16.29 15.57 -9.57
CA THR A 377 15.05 15.00 -10.08
C THR A 377 13.93 16.04 -10.11
N LEU A 378 13.70 16.75 -8.98
CA LEU A 378 12.70 17.83 -8.95
C LEU A 378 12.98 18.92 -9.98
N ALA A 379 14.24 19.33 -10.12
CA ALA A 379 14.62 20.35 -11.09
C ALA A 379 14.38 19.90 -12.53
N ALA A 380 14.66 18.63 -12.85
CA ALA A 380 14.54 18.09 -14.21
C ALA A 380 13.08 17.90 -14.68
N ILE A 381 12.16 17.63 -13.75
CA ILE A 381 10.74 17.40 -14.11
C ILE A 381 9.89 18.66 -14.07
N ASP A 382 10.36 19.75 -13.46
CA ASP A 382 9.63 20.97 -13.22
C ASP A 382 9.25 21.67 -14.54
N ALA A 383 7.95 21.80 -14.80
CA ALA A 383 7.43 22.45 -16.01
C ALA A 383 7.87 23.91 -16.14
N GLU A 384 8.11 24.61 -15.03
CA GLU A 384 8.64 25.98 -15.03
C GLU A 384 10.10 26.06 -15.51
N LYS A 385 10.79 24.92 -15.51
CA LYS A 385 12.17 24.76 -16.01
C LYS A 385 12.27 23.94 -17.30
N GLY A 386 11.15 23.69 -17.96
CA GLY A 386 11.08 22.94 -19.22
C GLY A 386 10.84 21.43 -19.03
N GLY A 387 10.56 20.99 -17.84
CA GLY A 387 10.11 19.62 -17.55
C GLY A 387 8.64 19.39 -17.91
N ARG A 388 8.08 18.29 -17.46
CA ARG A 388 6.72 17.86 -17.82
C ARG A 388 5.71 17.92 -16.67
N TYR A 389 6.14 18.24 -15.46
CA TYR A 389 5.28 18.21 -14.28
C TYR A 389 5.07 19.59 -13.70
N ARG A 390 3.80 19.95 -13.52
CA ARG A 390 3.42 21.00 -12.56
C ARG A 390 3.67 20.47 -11.17
N ILE A 391 4.53 21.15 -10.41
CA ILE A 391 4.86 20.76 -9.05
C ILE A 391 4.01 21.58 -8.08
N ALA A 392 3.10 20.89 -7.36
CA ALA A 392 2.36 21.45 -6.23
C ALA A 392 2.99 20.89 -4.96
N GLN A 393 3.59 21.74 -4.15
CA GLN A 393 4.25 21.29 -2.93
C GLN A 393 3.80 22.09 -1.72
N ARG A 394 3.97 21.49 -0.56
CA ARG A 394 3.68 22.14 0.70
C ARG A 394 4.31 23.52 0.77
N THR A 395 3.49 24.52 1.11
CA THR A 395 3.87 25.93 1.15
C THR A 395 3.51 26.51 2.50
N ALA A 396 4.46 27.15 3.17
CA ALA A 396 4.24 27.77 4.47
C ALA A 396 3.08 28.79 4.42
N GLY A 397 2.20 28.75 5.40
CA GLY A 397 1.03 29.64 5.51
C GLY A 397 -0.11 29.32 4.54
N ARG A 398 -0.04 28.21 3.78
CA ARG A 398 -1.08 27.80 2.84
C ARG A 398 -1.62 26.42 3.18
N LYS A 399 -2.93 26.21 3.02
CA LYS A 399 -3.54 24.88 3.16
C LYS A 399 -3.12 23.98 1.99
N GLY A 400 -2.65 22.77 2.28
CA GLY A 400 -2.20 21.82 1.29
C GLY A 400 -3.27 21.50 0.23
N ALA A 401 -4.54 21.41 0.62
CA ALA A 401 -5.65 21.18 -0.29
C ALA A 401 -5.83 22.32 -1.32
N GLU A 402 -5.64 23.58 -0.92
CA GLU A 402 -5.71 24.75 -1.82
C GLU A 402 -4.52 24.74 -2.81
N VAL A 403 -3.30 24.51 -2.31
CA VAL A 403 -2.10 24.43 -3.14
C VAL A 403 -2.22 23.31 -4.16
N LEU A 404 -2.72 22.14 -3.74
CA LEU A 404 -2.93 21.01 -4.65
C LEU A 404 -4.00 21.30 -5.70
N ALA A 405 -5.11 21.91 -5.32
CA ALA A 405 -6.20 22.26 -6.25
C ALA A 405 -5.72 23.27 -7.31
N GLU A 406 -4.99 24.30 -6.91
CA GLU A 406 -4.39 25.28 -7.83
C GLU A 406 -3.36 24.62 -8.77
N GLY A 407 -2.47 23.77 -8.23
CA GLY A 407 -1.51 23.02 -9.02
C GLY A 407 -2.18 22.10 -10.05
N ALA A 408 -3.24 21.41 -9.65
CA ALA A 408 -4.03 20.57 -10.55
C ALA A 408 -4.72 21.38 -11.65
N ALA A 409 -5.30 22.55 -11.33
CA ALA A 409 -5.92 23.43 -12.30
C ALA A 409 -4.87 23.97 -13.30
N ALA A 410 -3.69 24.36 -12.82
CA ALA A 410 -2.58 24.82 -13.66
C ALA A 410 -2.07 23.71 -14.58
N ALA A 411 -1.89 22.50 -14.08
CA ALA A 411 -1.48 21.33 -14.86
C ALA A 411 -2.48 21.02 -15.99
N ILE A 412 -3.78 21.09 -15.70
CA ILE A 412 -4.83 20.91 -16.71
C ILE A 412 -4.75 22.00 -17.79
N ALA A 413 -4.60 23.26 -17.39
CA ALA A 413 -4.53 24.39 -18.31
C ALA A 413 -3.28 24.34 -19.20
N GLY A 414 -2.14 23.89 -18.64
CA GLY A 414 -0.86 23.75 -19.36
C GLY A 414 -0.73 22.46 -20.16
N GLY A 415 -1.63 21.49 -19.99
CA GLY A 415 -1.46 20.15 -20.56
C GLY A 415 -0.28 19.39 -19.95
N GLU A 416 0.04 19.70 -18.70
CA GLU A 416 1.16 19.17 -17.93
C GLU A 416 0.72 17.98 -17.09
N ARG A 417 1.68 17.22 -16.59
CA ARG A 417 1.48 16.22 -15.54
C ARG A 417 1.47 16.89 -14.17
N LEU A 418 1.01 16.18 -13.16
CA LEU A 418 0.94 16.70 -11.80
C LEU A 418 1.83 15.91 -10.85
N LEU A 419 2.73 16.62 -10.16
CA LEU A 419 3.39 16.11 -8.97
C LEU A 419 2.91 16.91 -7.75
N GLY A 420 2.25 16.23 -6.80
CA GLY A 420 1.90 16.78 -5.49
C GLY A 420 2.88 16.26 -4.43
N LEU A 421 3.69 17.14 -3.84
CA LEU A 421 4.71 16.79 -2.86
C LEU A 421 4.40 17.44 -1.51
N PHE A 422 3.84 16.68 -0.60
CA PHE A 422 3.36 17.13 0.70
C PHE A 422 4.04 16.36 1.85
N GLY A 423 3.56 16.56 3.06
CA GLY A 423 4.02 15.87 4.24
C GLY A 423 5.03 16.66 5.07
N THR A 424 5.47 16.03 6.14
CA THR A 424 6.40 16.59 7.12
C THR A 424 7.66 15.74 7.19
N LYS A 425 8.72 16.26 7.80
CA LYS A 425 9.84 15.42 8.23
C LYS A 425 9.34 14.57 9.42
N PRO A 426 9.38 13.26 9.41
CA PRO A 426 10.22 12.34 8.61
C PRO A 426 9.62 11.84 7.29
N GLY A 427 8.66 12.46 6.67
CA GLY A 427 8.26 12.13 5.32
C GLY A 427 6.79 11.72 5.13
N ASN A 428 6.02 11.54 6.19
CA ASN A 428 4.61 11.14 6.12
C ASN A 428 3.66 12.35 6.15
N LEU A 429 2.41 12.17 5.73
CA LEU A 429 1.34 13.10 6.06
C LEU A 429 1.06 13.06 7.56
N PRO A 430 0.75 14.21 8.18
CA PRO A 430 0.29 14.22 9.55
C PRO A 430 -1.10 13.58 9.65
N PHE A 431 -1.31 12.79 10.69
CA PHE A 431 -2.60 12.19 11.01
C PHE A 431 -3.34 13.06 12.02
N ALA A 432 -4.65 13.20 11.86
CA ALA A 432 -5.49 13.81 12.88
C ALA A 432 -5.50 12.93 14.14
N THR A 433 -5.24 13.55 15.29
CA THR A 433 -5.30 12.88 16.59
C THR A 433 -6.68 13.05 17.22
N ALA A 434 -7.04 12.20 18.19
CA ALA A 434 -8.36 12.20 18.83
C ALA A 434 -8.67 13.52 19.58
N ASP A 435 -7.65 14.27 19.97
CA ASP A 435 -7.75 15.59 20.63
C ASP A 435 -7.81 16.76 19.63
N GLY A 436 -7.89 16.48 18.33
CA GLY A 436 -7.97 17.48 17.27
C GLY A 436 -6.64 18.08 16.82
N GLY A 437 -5.52 17.53 17.31
CA GLY A 437 -4.18 17.86 16.84
C GLY A 437 -3.75 17.05 15.61
N TYR A 438 -2.45 17.07 15.34
CA TYR A 438 -1.81 16.30 14.28
C TYR A 438 -0.55 15.61 14.78
N ASP A 439 -0.29 14.40 14.29
CA ASP A 439 0.92 13.65 14.52
C ASP A 439 1.60 13.28 13.17
N PRO A 440 2.82 13.73 12.87
CA PRO A 440 3.63 14.71 13.63
C PRO A 440 3.01 16.12 13.63
N VAL A 441 3.30 16.89 14.65
CA VAL A 441 2.81 18.27 14.80
C VAL A 441 3.21 19.13 13.61
N LEU A 442 2.24 19.80 13.00
CA LEU A 442 2.49 20.78 11.94
C LEU A 442 3.10 22.04 12.53
N VAL A 443 4.31 22.35 12.12
CA VAL A 443 5.06 23.48 12.68
C VAL A 443 4.70 24.81 12.01
N SER A 444 4.03 24.81 10.89
CA SER A 444 3.47 26.00 10.21
C SER A 444 2.74 25.62 8.94
N GLU A 445 1.45 25.70 8.93
CA GLU A 445 0.63 25.85 7.71
C GLU A 445 -0.48 26.85 7.94
#